data_179b908ba4243635bb0c15c8856b7918
#
_entry.id   179b908ba4243635bb0c15c8856b7918
#
_cell.length_a   1.000
_cell.length_b   1.000
_cell.length_c   1.000
_cell.angle_alpha   90.00
_cell.angle_beta   90.00
_cell.angle_gamma   90.00
#
_symmetry.space_group_name_H-M   'P 1'
#
loop_
_entity.id
_entity.type
_entity.pdbx_description
1 polymer ?
#
loop_
_entity_poly.entity_id
_entity_poly.type
_entity_poly.pdbx_seq_one_letter_code
_entity_poly.pdbx_strand_id
1 'polypeptide(L)' 'MDRDQIRAALSVLLDEMEGEIEDSHEVYLRLTMLLNQMRALGMPVPEDLAEMEADMSKEFAAEAVPESELPPKA' A
#
# COMPACT_ATOMS: atom_id res chain seq x y z
N MET A 1 -5.99 -3.88 -15.57
CA MET A 1 -5.72 -5.25 -15.10
C MET A 1 -7.03 -5.94 -14.77
N ASP A 2 -7.12 -7.21 -15.07
CA ASP A 2 -8.30 -7.96 -14.67
C ASP A 2 -8.12 -8.50 -13.24
N ARG A 3 -9.18 -9.13 -12.71
CA ARG A 3 -9.17 -9.61 -11.33
C ARG A 3 -8.09 -10.64 -11.05
N ASP A 4 -7.87 -11.53 -11.99
CA ASP A 4 -6.88 -12.60 -11.81
C ASP A 4 -5.47 -12.02 -11.77
N GLN A 5 -5.20 -11.02 -12.60
CA GLN A 5 -3.92 -10.34 -12.59
C GLN A 5 -3.69 -9.59 -11.29
N ILE A 6 -4.73 -8.95 -10.78
CA ILE A 6 -4.64 -8.23 -9.52
C ILE A 6 -4.35 -9.20 -8.38
N ARG A 7 -5.04 -10.34 -8.35
CA ARG A 7 -4.81 -11.35 -7.33
C ARG A 7 -3.40 -11.92 -7.41
N ALA A 8 -2.93 -12.19 -8.62
CA ALA A 8 -1.57 -12.68 -8.80
C ALA A 8 -0.54 -11.65 -8.33
N ALA A 9 -0.73 -10.39 -8.71
CA ALA A 9 0.16 -9.32 -8.29
C ALA A 9 0.15 -9.14 -6.78
N LEU A 10 -1.02 -9.22 -6.16
CA LEU A 10 -1.14 -9.11 -4.72
C LEU A 10 -0.45 -10.27 -4.02
N SER A 11 -0.60 -11.48 -4.55
CA SER A 11 0.05 -12.66 -4.00
C SER A 11 1.57 -12.53 -4.04
N VAL A 12 2.10 -12.05 -5.15
CA VAL A 12 3.54 -11.81 -5.29
C VAL A 12 3.99 -10.74 -4.29
N LEU A 13 3.23 -9.69 -4.15
CA LEU A 13 3.56 -8.61 -3.23
C LEU A 13 3.59 -9.11 -1.79
N LEU A 14 2.61 -9.89 -1.39
CA LEU A 14 2.56 -10.46 -0.04
C LEU A 14 3.74 -11.38 0.21
N ASP A 15 4.13 -12.15 -0.80
CA ASP A 15 5.28 -13.02 -0.73
C ASP A 15 6.56 -12.21 -0.52
N GLU A 16 6.71 -11.11 -1.23
CA GLU A 16 7.84 -10.21 -1.05
C GLU A 16 7.86 -9.60 0.36
N MET A 17 6.70 -9.30 0.90
CA MET A 17 6.59 -8.71 2.24
C MET A 17 6.95 -9.69 3.34
N GLU A 18 6.83 -10.98 3.10
CA GLU A 18 7.25 -11.99 4.05
C GLU A 18 8.76 -12.18 4.08
N GLY A 19 9.44 -11.81 3.00
CA GLY A 19 10.88 -11.87 2.92
C GLY A 19 11.53 -10.58 3.36
N GLU A 20 12.78 -10.39 2.95
CA GLU A 20 13.47 -9.15 3.23
C GLU A 20 12.92 -8.03 2.35
N ILE A 21 12.52 -6.96 3.00
CA ILE A 21 12.03 -5.78 2.31
C ILE A 21 13.16 -4.78 2.25
N GLU A 22 13.72 -4.57 1.07
CA GLU A 22 14.78 -3.60 0.87
C GLU A 22 14.24 -2.17 0.81
N ASP A 23 13.07 -2.03 0.22
CA ASP A 23 12.43 -0.72 0.08
C ASP A 23 10.96 -0.83 0.45
N SER A 24 10.68 -0.58 1.71
CA SER A 24 9.31 -0.65 2.21
C SER A 24 8.41 0.44 1.62
N HIS A 25 8.98 1.57 1.22
CA HIS A 25 8.22 2.61 0.56
C HIS A 25 7.70 2.15 -0.80
N GLU A 26 8.53 1.44 -1.56
CA GLU A 26 8.10 0.90 -2.84
C GLU A 26 7.00 -0.16 -2.65
N VAL A 27 7.15 -1.00 -1.64
CA VAL A 27 6.14 -2.01 -1.31
C VAL A 27 4.82 -1.32 -0.96
N TYR A 28 4.87 -0.26 -0.18
CA TYR A 28 3.69 0.51 0.17
C TYR A 28 3.01 1.08 -1.08
N LEU A 29 3.78 1.65 -1.99
CA LEU A 29 3.22 2.23 -3.21
C LEU A 29 2.55 1.16 -4.07
N ARG A 30 3.16 -0.01 -4.18
CA ARG A 30 2.57 -1.13 -4.92
C ARG A 30 1.27 -1.59 -4.27
N LEU A 31 1.28 -1.73 -2.96
CA LEU A 31 0.10 -2.14 -2.22
C LEU A 31 -1.05 -1.16 -2.44
N THR A 32 -0.77 0.13 -2.28
CA THR A 32 -1.76 1.18 -2.50
C THR A 32 -2.33 1.13 -3.90
N MET A 33 -1.47 0.95 -4.90
CA MET A 33 -1.90 0.88 -6.29
C MET A 33 -2.82 -0.30 -6.54
N LEU A 34 -2.46 -1.47 -6.01
CA LEU A 34 -3.28 -2.67 -6.18
C LEU A 34 -4.63 -2.54 -5.48
N LEU A 35 -4.63 -2.01 -4.27
CA LEU A 35 -5.88 -1.82 -3.54
C LEU A 35 -6.79 -0.81 -4.23
N ASN A 36 -6.23 0.24 -4.80
CA ASN A 36 -7.01 1.21 -5.56
C ASN A 36 -7.60 0.58 -6.83
N GLN A 37 -6.87 -0.29 -7.49
CA GLN A 37 -7.40 -1.01 -8.65
C GLN A 37 -8.53 -1.94 -8.26
N MET A 38 -8.41 -2.60 -7.12
CA MET A 38 -9.48 -3.44 -6.59
C MET A 38 -10.74 -2.61 -6.33
N ARG A 39 -10.58 -1.45 -5.72
CA ARG A 39 -11.69 -0.55 -5.44
C ARG A 39 -12.35 -0.07 -6.74
N ALA A 40 -11.55 0.23 -7.75
CA ALA A 40 -12.06 0.69 -9.04
C ALA A 40 -12.86 -0.40 -9.75
N LEU A 41 -12.52 -1.67 -9.55
CA LEU A 41 -13.23 -2.78 -10.15
C LEU A 41 -14.40 -3.26 -9.29
N GLY A 42 -14.63 -2.63 -8.14
CA GLY A 42 -15.68 -3.06 -7.23
C GLY A 42 -15.34 -4.32 -6.47
N MET A 43 -14.09 -4.72 -6.43
CA MET A 43 -13.65 -5.87 -5.66
C MET A 43 -13.55 -5.52 -4.18
N PRO A 44 -13.98 -6.41 -3.28
CA PRO A 44 -13.80 -6.13 -1.85
C PRO A 44 -12.33 -6.17 -1.48
N VAL A 45 -11.91 -5.18 -0.70
CA VAL A 45 -10.54 -5.12 -0.18
C VAL A 45 -10.51 -5.87 1.15
N PRO A 46 -9.62 -6.88 1.31
CA PRO A 46 -9.50 -7.57 2.58
C PRO A 46 -9.13 -6.60 3.70
N GLU A 47 -9.74 -6.77 4.86
CA GLU A 47 -9.49 -5.90 6.01
C GLU A 47 -8.03 -5.89 6.42
N ASP A 48 -7.38 -7.04 6.40
CA ASP A 48 -5.97 -7.15 6.77
C ASP A 48 -5.10 -6.25 5.90
N LEU A 49 -5.39 -6.22 4.61
CA LEU A 49 -4.63 -5.41 3.67
C LEU A 49 -4.95 -3.93 3.84
N ALA A 50 -6.18 -3.58 4.12
CA ALA A 50 -6.56 -2.20 4.38
C ALA A 50 -5.89 -1.68 5.64
N GLU A 51 -5.82 -2.49 6.69
CA GLU A 51 -5.13 -2.14 7.92
C GLU A 51 -3.63 -1.99 7.69
N MET A 52 -3.05 -2.90 6.92
CA MET A 52 -1.64 -2.85 6.58
C MET A 52 -1.31 -1.56 5.82
N GLU A 53 -2.14 -1.21 4.85
CA GLU A 53 -1.98 0.03 4.10
C GLU A 53 -2.04 1.24 5.04
N ALA A 54 -2.99 1.26 5.95
CA ALA A 54 -3.13 2.36 6.89
C ALA A 54 -1.94 2.48 7.83
N ASP A 55 -1.45 1.35 8.33
CA ASP A 55 -0.28 1.32 9.21
C ASP A 55 0.97 1.81 8.49
N MET A 56 1.19 1.34 7.29
CA MET A 56 2.33 1.78 6.49
C MET A 56 2.23 3.26 6.14
N SER A 57 1.04 3.73 5.86
CA SER A 57 0.80 5.14 5.59
C SER A 57 1.20 6.01 6.78
N LYS A 58 0.87 5.58 7.98
CA LYS A 58 1.26 6.30 9.20
C LYS A 58 2.76 6.33 9.39
N GLU A 59 3.42 5.19 9.16
CA GLU A 59 4.86 5.10 9.28
C GLU A 59 5.57 6.04 8.31
N PHE A 60 5.15 6.04 7.05
CA PHE A 60 5.79 6.87 6.04
C PHE A 60 5.48 8.35 6.22
N ALA A 61 4.29 8.67 6.69
CA ALA A 61 3.95 10.05 6.99
C ALA A 61 4.81 10.61 8.11
N ALA A 62 5.12 9.77 9.11
CA ALA A 62 5.95 10.19 10.24
C ALA A 62 7.42 10.31 9.85
N GLU A 63 7.91 9.43 8.97
CA GLU A 63 9.32 9.38 8.61
C GLU A 63 9.69 10.24 7.41
N ALA A 64 8.82 10.24 6.39
CA ALA A 64 9.16 10.81 5.10
C ALA A 64 8.98 12.32 5.03
N VAL A 65 8.07 12.88 5.82
CA VAL A 65 7.75 14.29 5.76
C VAL A 65 7.91 14.92 7.13
N PRO A 66 9.04 15.60 7.38
CA PRO A 66 9.19 16.35 8.63
C PRO A 66 8.05 17.34 8.77
N GLU A 67 7.63 17.56 9.99
CA GLU A 67 6.50 18.44 10.26
C GLU A 67 6.71 19.84 9.67
N SER A 68 7.94 20.29 9.65
CA SER A 68 8.29 21.59 9.09
C SER A 68 8.06 21.68 7.58
N GLU A 69 7.99 20.56 6.89
CA GLU A 69 7.78 20.52 5.45
C GLU A 69 6.33 20.27 5.07
N LEU A 70 5.50 19.96 6.04
CA LEU A 70 4.09 19.76 5.75
C LEU A 70 3.46 21.09 5.34
N PRO A 71 2.61 21.07 4.31
CA PRO A 71 1.90 22.28 3.93
C PRO A 71 1.02 22.73 5.08
N PRO A 72 0.91 24.03 5.28
CA PRO A 72 0.03 24.52 6.34
C PRO A 72 -1.39 24.08 6.06
N LYS A 73 -2.04 23.63 7.08
CA LYS A 73 -3.46 23.30 6.95
C LYS A 73 -4.22 24.60 6.86
N ALA A 74 -4.64 24.85 5.67
CA ALA A 74 -5.43 26.04 5.43
C ALA A 74 -6.81 25.87 6.00
#